data_5ef3aa425c5a2c1f63a08e45849c3d3d
#
_entry.id   5ef3aa425c5a2c1f63a08e45849c3d3d
#
_cell.length_a   1.000
_cell.length_b   1.000
_cell.length_c   1.000
_cell.angle_alpha   90.00
_cell.angle_beta   90.00
_cell.angle_gamma   90.00
#
_symmetry.space_group_name_H-M   'P 1'
#
loop_
_entity.id
_entity.type
_entity.pdbx_description
1 polymer ?
#
loop_
_entity_poly.entity_id
_entity_poly.type
_entity_poly.pdbx_seq_one_letter_code
_entity_poly.pdbx_strand_id
1 'polypeptide(L)'
;MPLINSGACGMIRGVSPHALQALRLSVVGHTNVGKTSLMRTLMRDAAFGEVAPDSATTRQVEGANLLAAGESVVELFDTPGLEDAGALIECLEADLTERHSGPERIAAFLESAAAGSRFEQEARVLNQMLQSDAALYVIDAREPVLGKYQDELAILALCARPVLPVLNFVSNRHNRIEQWREALSRIGLHVVAEF
;
A
#
# COMPACT_ATOMS: atom_id res chain seq x y z
N MET A 1 49.63 -36.53 38.82
CA MET A 1 48.23 -36.63 38.24
C MET A 1 47.57 -35.30 38.43
N PRO A 2 47.36 -34.53 37.39
CA PRO A 2 46.61 -33.29 37.48
C PRO A 2 45.13 -33.51 37.12
N LEU A 3 44.27 -32.87 37.90
CA LEU A 3 42.82 -32.85 37.78
C LEU A 3 42.39 -32.08 36.54
N ILE A 4 41.50 -32.66 35.77
CA ILE A 4 40.91 -32.08 34.57
C ILE A 4 39.79 -31.12 35.00
N ASN A 5 39.97 -29.87 34.66
CA ASN A 5 39.00 -28.80 34.90
C ASN A 5 37.92 -28.86 33.81
N SER A 6 36.70 -29.21 34.19
CA SER A 6 35.52 -29.22 33.31
C SER A 6 35.10 -27.80 32.93
N GLY A 7 35.31 -27.46 31.65
CA GLY A 7 34.94 -26.18 31.09
C GLY A 7 33.43 -25.90 31.21
N ALA A 8 33.10 -24.76 31.75
CA ALA A 8 31.76 -24.23 31.81
C ALA A 8 31.22 -23.98 30.37
N CYS A 9 30.20 -24.75 30.04
CA CYS A 9 29.38 -24.50 28.85
C CYS A 9 28.65 -23.14 29.03
N GLY A 10 29.15 -22.15 28.32
CA GLY A 10 28.48 -20.82 28.31
C GLY A 10 27.07 -20.97 27.76
N MET A 11 26.07 -20.85 28.63
CA MET A 11 24.69 -20.65 28.21
C MET A 11 24.60 -19.36 27.38
N ILE A 12 24.42 -19.51 26.07
CA ILE A 12 23.96 -18.45 25.20
C ILE A 12 22.60 -18.06 25.75
N ARG A 13 22.54 -16.91 26.43
CA ARG A 13 21.26 -16.34 26.87
C ARG A 13 20.37 -16.20 25.65
N GLY A 14 19.25 -16.90 25.68
CA GLY A 14 18.25 -16.88 24.65
C GLY A 14 17.86 -15.43 24.34
N VAL A 15 18.05 -15.02 23.10
CA VAL A 15 17.36 -13.87 22.54
C VAL A 15 15.89 -14.21 22.68
N SER A 16 15.18 -13.46 23.51
CA SER A 16 13.73 -13.53 23.57
C SER A 16 13.22 -13.36 22.13
N PRO A 17 12.34 -14.22 21.63
CA PRO A 17 11.72 -13.99 20.35
C PRO A 17 10.99 -12.65 20.50
N HIS A 18 11.52 -11.57 19.93
CA HIS A 18 10.71 -10.39 19.65
C HIS A 18 9.53 -10.94 18.87
N ALA A 19 8.33 -10.82 19.43
CA ALA A 19 7.12 -11.04 18.68
C ALA A 19 7.28 -10.18 17.41
N LEU A 20 7.47 -10.82 16.25
CA LEU A 20 7.60 -10.12 14.99
C LEU A 20 6.28 -9.38 14.81
N GLN A 21 6.32 -8.06 14.88
CA GLN A 21 5.15 -7.26 14.59
C GLN A 21 4.75 -7.56 13.16
N ALA A 22 3.45 -7.83 12.93
CA ALA A 22 2.95 -8.11 11.60
C ALA A 22 3.24 -6.92 10.67
N LEU A 23 3.69 -7.20 9.44
CA LEU A 23 3.94 -6.20 8.42
C LEU A 23 2.61 -5.60 7.96
N ARG A 24 2.48 -4.28 8.05
CA ARG A 24 1.27 -3.55 7.67
C ARG A 24 1.36 -3.08 6.23
N LEU A 25 0.49 -3.57 5.36
CA LEU A 25 0.46 -3.25 3.94
C LEU A 25 -0.87 -2.60 3.54
N SER A 26 -0.80 -1.39 2.99
CA SER A 26 -1.95 -0.76 2.33
C SER A 26 -2.10 -1.28 0.90
N VAL A 27 -3.31 -1.64 0.49
CA VAL A 27 -3.64 -1.96 -0.91
C VAL A 27 -4.28 -0.73 -1.52
N VAL A 28 -3.54 -0.03 -2.37
CA VAL A 28 -3.92 1.27 -2.93
C VAL A 28 -3.98 1.23 -4.46
N GLY A 29 -4.56 2.24 -5.07
CA GLY A 29 -4.69 2.40 -6.52
C GLY A 29 -6.05 2.95 -6.91
N HIS A 30 -6.26 3.15 -8.20
CA HIS A 30 -7.48 3.73 -8.74
C HIS A 30 -8.73 2.88 -8.42
N THR A 31 -9.92 3.49 -8.60
CA THR A 31 -11.19 2.76 -8.47
C THR A 31 -11.28 1.65 -9.53
N ASN A 32 -11.83 0.49 -9.15
CA ASN A 32 -12.08 -0.67 -10.03
C ASN A 32 -10.85 -1.39 -10.61
N VAL A 33 -9.64 -1.14 -10.14
CA VAL A 33 -8.43 -1.88 -10.56
C VAL A 33 -8.32 -3.28 -9.95
N GLY A 34 -9.26 -3.66 -9.08
CA GLY A 34 -9.33 -5.00 -8.49
C GLY A 34 -8.64 -5.16 -7.14
N LYS A 35 -8.46 -4.10 -6.34
CA LYS A 35 -7.86 -4.14 -4.99
C LYS A 35 -8.49 -5.20 -4.09
N THR A 36 -9.80 -5.11 -3.87
CA THR A 36 -10.56 -6.07 -3.05
C THR A 36 -10.48 -7.49 -3.59
N SER A 37 -10.48 -7.67 -4.92
CA SER A 37 -10.33 -8.98 -5.55
C SER A 37 -8.94 -9.58 -5.32
N LEU A 38 -7.89 -8.76 -5.41
CA LEU A 38 -6.53 -9.15 -5.06
C LEU A 38 -6.46 -9.63 -3.60
N MET A 39 -7.02 -8.87 -2.68
CA MET A 39 -7.04 -9.21 -1.25
C MET A 39 -7.78 -10.53 -1.00
N ARG A 40 -8.96 -10.73 -1.60
CA ARG A 40 -9.70 -12.00 -1.52
C ARG A 40 -8.86 -13.20 -1.92
N THR A 41 -8.12 -13.06 -3.01
CA THR A 41 -7.28 -14.14 -3.49
C THR A 41 -6.09 -14.39 -2.57
N LEU A 42 -5.42 -13.34 -2.09
CA LEU A 42 -4.30 -13.47 -1.16
C LEU A 42 -4.72 -14.12 0.16
N MET A 43 -5.89 -13.78 0.67
CA MET A 43 -6.43 -14.35 1.91
C MET A 43 -7.12 -15.69 1.72
N ARG A 44 -7.39 -16.10 0.48
CA ARG A 44 -8.23 -17.26 0.13
C ARG A 44 -9.64 -17.16 0.75
N ASP A 45 -10.13 -15.93 0.90
CA ASP A 45 -11.46 -15.63 1.43
C ASP A 45 -12.28 -14.84 0.39
N ALA A 46 -13.23 -15.54 -0.23
CA ALA A 46 -14.11 -14.95 -1.23
C ALA A 46 -15.17 -13.99 -0.64
N ALA A 47 -15.39 -14.06 0.66
CA ALA A 47 -16.40 -13.25 1.36
C ALA A 47 -15.84 -11.90 1.86
N PHE A 48 -14.51 -11.70 1.80
CA PHE A 48 -13.90 -10.43 2.23
C PHE A 48 -14.40 -9.26 1.37
N GLY A 49 -14.81 -8.19 2.02
CA GLY A 49 -15.34 -6.97 1.39
C GLY A 49 -16.72 -7.18 0.75
N GLU A 50 -17.54 -6.14 0.71
CA GLU A 50 -18.82 -6.17 -0.01
C GLU A 50 -18.58 -5.93 -1.52
N VAL A 51 -19.06 -6.84 -2.37
CA VAL A 51 -19.16 -6.63 -3.82
C VAL A 51 -20.60 -6.30 -4.15
N ALA A 52 -20.93 -5.02 -4.21
CA ALA A 52 -22.19 -4.59 -4.81
C ALA A 52 -22.09 -4.63 -6.35
N PRO A 53 -23.15 -5.08 -7.07
CA PRO A 53 -23.12 -5.18 -8.53
C PRO A 53 -23.00 -3.82 -9.24
N ASP A 54 -23.40 -2.74 -8.59
CA ASP A 54 -23.40 -1.37 -9.13
C ASP A 54 -22.39 -0.50 -8.38
N SER A 55 -21.16 -0.41 -8.92
CA SER A 55 -20.07 0.42 -8.41
C SER A 55 -19.63 0.07 -6.96
N ALA A 56 -18.97 -1.06 -6.80
CA ALA A 56 -18.36 -1.43 -5.53
C ALA A 56 -17.13 -0.55 -5.25
N THR A 57 -17.39 0.65 -4.81
CA THR A 57 -16.34 1.51 -4.28
C THR A 57 -16.19 1.23 -2.80
N THR A 58 -15.05 0.67 -2.38
CA THR A 58 -14.69 0.56 -0.97
C THR A 58 -14.69 1.97 -0.37
N ARG A 59 -15.61 2.25 0.55
CA ARG A 59 -15.75 3.58 1.17
C ARG A 59 -15.01 3.72 2.48
N GLN A 60 -14.62 2.60 3.06
CA GLN A 60 -13.90 2.53 4.34
C GLN A 60 -12.66 1.66 4.16
N VAL A 61 -11.67 1.86 5.04
CA VAL A 61 -10.50 0.99 5.10
C VAL A 61 -10.89 -0.29 5.84
N GLU A 62 -10.70 -1.43 5.21
CA GLU A 62 -10.96 -2.75 5.80
C GLU A 62 -9.66 -3.52 5.97
N GLY A 63 -9.41 -4.05 7.16
CA GLY A 63 -8.20 -4.80 7.48
C GLY A 63 -8.41 -6.31 7.45
N ALA A 64 -7.39 -7.04 7.01
CA ALA A 64 -7.35 -8.49 7.04
C ALA A 64 -5.96 -9.02 7.39
N ASN A 65 -5.91 -10.17 8.08
CA ASN A 65 -4.66 -10.76 8.54
C ASN A 65 -4.28 -11.97 7.70
N LEU A 66 -3.03 -12.01 7.21
CA LEU A 66 -2.42 -13.22 6.70
C LEU A 66 -1.70 -13.94 7.84
N LEU A 67 -2.08 -15.20 8.05
CA LEU A 67 -1.55 -16.03 9.13
C LEU A 67 -0.50 -17.00 8.59
N ALA A 68 0.64 -17.12 9.29
CA ALA A 68 1.58 -18.20 9.11
C ALA A 68 1.77 -18.93 10.44
N ALA A 69 1.57 -20.24 10.44
CA ALA A 69 1.61 -21.08 11.66
C ALA A 69 0.70 -20.59 12.80
N GLY A 70 -0.42 -19.93 12.47
CA GLY A 70 -1.39 -19.40 13.42
C GLY A 70 -1.06 -18.00 13.97
N GLU A 71 0.04 -17.39 13.56
CA GLU A 71 0.43 -16.03 13.94
C GLU A 71 0.19 -15.06 12.77
N SER A 72 -0.26 -13.84 13.05
CA SER A 72 -0.40 -12.79 12.04
C SER A 72 0.99 -12.32 11.61
N VAL A 73 1.31 -12.52 10.34
CA VAL A 73 2.59 -12.10 9.74
C VAL A 73 2.44 -10.87 8.86
N VAL A 74 1.24 -10.65 8.29
CA VAL A 74 0.92 -9.49 7.47
C VAL A 74 -0.50 -9.03 7.78
N GLU A 75 -0.67 -7.74 7.97
CA GLU A 75 -1.96 -7.05 8.01
C GLU A 75 -2.15 -6.31 6.68
N LEU A 76 -3.14 -6.71 5.90
CA LEU A 76 -3.53 -6.06 4.65
C LEU A 76 -4.68 -5.09 4.90
N PHE A 77 -4.60 -3.90 4.34
CA PHE A 77 -5.65 -2.88 4.45
C PHE A 77 -6.18 -2.54 3.06
N ASP A 78 -7.43 -2.92 2.76
CA ASP A 78 -8.13 -2.45 1.56
C ASP A 78 -8.49 -0.98 1.74
N THR A 79 -8.25 -0.18 0.71
CA THR A 79 -8.51 1.26 0.76
C THR A 79 -9.47 1.69 -0.34
N PRO A 80 -10.17 2.83 -0.16
CA PRO A 80 -10.88 3.48 -1.25
C PRO A 80 -9.98 3.72 -2.46
N GLY A 81 -10.57 3.94 -3.64
CA GLY A 81 -9.82 4.36 -4.82
C GLY A 81 -9.36 5.81 -4.70
N LEU A 82 -8.20 6.12 -5.28
CA LEU A 82 -7.80 7.50 -5.53
C LEU A 82 -8.50 7.97 -6.81
N GLU A 83 -9.46 8.88 -6.71
CA GLU A 83 -10.29 9.30 -7.85
C GLU A 83 -9.86 10.67 -8.39
N ASP A 84 -9.56 11.61 -7.51
CA ASP A 84 -9.23 13.01 -7.88
C ASP A 84 -7.78 13.37 -7.46
N ALA A 85 -6.83 12.51 -7.85
CA ALA A 85 -5.42 12.68 -7.52
C ALA A 85 -4.84 14.00 -8.06
N GLY A 86 -5.23 14.42 -9.27
CA GLY A 86 -4.76 15.66 -9.86
C GLY A 86 -5.16 16.89 -9.03
N ALA A 87 -6.45 17.00 -8.67
CA ALA A 87 -6.91 18.12 -7.85
C ALA A 87 -6.33 18.08 -6.42
N LEU A 88 -6.06 16.89 -5.89
CA LEU A 88 -5.41 16.76 -4.59
C LEU A 88 -3.94 17.26 -4.65
N ILE A 89 -3.20 16.99 -5.72
CA ILE A 89 -1.85 17.55 -5.91
C ILE A 89 -1.91 19.07 -5.91
N GLU A 90 -2.81 19.67 -6.68
CA GLU A 90 -2.99 21.12 -6.71
C GLU A 90 -3.30 21.69 -5.32
N CYS A 91 -4.15 21.00 -4.55
CA CYS A 91 -4.47 21.39 -3.18
C CYS A 91 -3.23 21.31 -2.25
N LEU A 92 -2.45 20.24 -2.36
CA LEU A 92 -1.23 20.05 -1.57
C LEU A 92 -0.11 21.04 -1.96
N GLU A 93 -0.10 21.52 -3.21
CA GLU A 93 0.86 22.51 -3.69
C GLU A 93 0.48 23.94 -3.33
N ALA A 94 -0.80 24.25 -3.21
CA ALA A 94 -1.27 25.58 -2.83
C ALA A 94 -0.83 25.98 -1.41
N ASP A 95 -0.61 25.03 -0.54
CA ASP A 95 -0.19 25.23 0.87
C ASP A 95 1.33 25.29 1.07
N LEU A 96 2.11 25.45 -0.02
CA LEU A 96 3.60 25.43 0.02
C LEU A 96 4.23 26.69 0.64
N THR A 97 3.71 27.19 1.74
CA THR A 97 4.34 28.33 2.46
C THR A 97 5.56 27.94 3.30
N GLU A 98 5.74 26.64 3.59
CA GLU A 98 6.84 26.11 4.40
C GLU A 98 7.52 24.89 3.78
N ARG A 99 8.80 24.67 4.14
CA ARG A 99 9.61 23.52 3.68
C ARG A 99 9.29 22.26 4.48
N HIS A 100 8.06 21.77 4.37
CA HIS A 100 7.68 20.51 4.99
C HIS A 100 8.15 19.30 4.17
N SER A 101 8.53 18.23 4.86
CA SER A 101 8.72 16.91 4.24
C SER A 101 7.40 16.37 3.68
N GLY A 102 7.46 15.40 2.76
CA GLY A 102 6.26 14.79 2.22
C GLY A 102 5.27 14.31 3.29
N PRO A 103 5.68 13.49 4.28
CA PRO A 103 4.79 13.04 5.35
C PRO A 103 4.19 14.17 6.19
N GLU A 104 4.94 15.24 6.47
CA GLU A 104 4.42 16.41 7.20
C GLU A 104 3.35 17.15 6.40
N ARG A 105 3.53 17.27 5.09
CA ARG A 105 2.52 17.86 4.20
C ARG A 105 1.23 17.04 4.19
N ILE A 106 1.35 15.71 4.10
CA ILE A 106 0.19 14.82 4.17
C ILE A 106 -0.48 14.93 5.56
N ALA A 107 0.28 14.98 6.65
CA ALA A 107 -0.29 15.13 7.99
C ALA A 107 -1.06 16.47 8.14
N ALA A 108 -0.49 17.58 7.67
CA ALA A 108 -1.17 18.88 7.66
C ALA A 108 -2.45 18.87 6.81
N PHE A 109 -2.40 18.24 5.62
CA PHE A 109 -3.59 18.07 4.78
C PHE A 109 -4.69 17.29 5.52
N LEU A 110 -4.36 16.20 6.22
CA LEU A 110 -5.34 15.38 6.95
C LEU A 110 -6.08 16.15 8.07
N GLU A 111 -5.48 17.21 8.59
CA GLU A 111 -6.10 18.11 9.56
C GLU A 111 -6.93 19.24 8.92
N SER A 112 -6.89 19.37 7.60
CA SER A 112 -7.57 20.43 6.86
C SER A 112 -9.06 20.16 6.67
N ALA A 113 -9.85 21.20 6.45
CA ALA A 113 -11.26 21.09 6.08
C ALA A 113 -11.46 20.36 4.73
N ALA A 114 -10.50 20.43 3.82
CA ALA A 114 -10.54 19.79 2.51
C ALA A 114 -10.51 18.25 2.65
N ALA A 115 -9.75 17.71 3.59
CA ALA A 115 -9.68 16.28 3.90
C ALA A 115 -11.00 15.74 4.47
N GLY A 116 -11.75 16.55 5.21
CA GLY A 116 -13.05 16.15 5.77
C GLY A 116 -14.25 16.40 4.84
N SER A 117 -14.02 16.87 3.61
CA SER A 117 -15.08 17.23 2.67
C SER A 117 -14.81 16.75 1.25
N ARG A 118 -14.13 17.55 0.44
CA ARG A 118 -13.90 17.26 -0.98
C ARG A 118 -13.05 16.00 -1.20
N PHE A 119 -12.04 15.78 -0.36
CA PHE A 119 -11.06 14.70 -0.50
C PHE A 119 -11.18 13.64 0.59
N GLU A 120 -12.39 13.34 1.06
CA GLU A 120 -12.59 12.41 2.18
C GLU A 120 -12.08 10.99 1.89
N GLN A 121 -12.21 10.51 0.64
CA GLN A 121 -11.72 9.18 0.25
C GLN A 121 -10.19 9.16 0.19
N GLU A 122 -9.60 10.14 -0.48
CA GLU A 122 -8.14 10.31 -0.59
C GLU A 122 -7.50 10.48 0.79
N ALA A 123 -8.13 11.24 1.68
CA ALA A 123 -7.66 11.40 3.06
C ALA A 123 -7.62 10.06 3.82
N ARG A 124 -8.59 9.18 3.63
CA ARG A 124 -8.59 7.84 4.23
C ARG A 124 -7.43 6.98 3.70
N VAL A 125 -7.18 7.03 2.39
CA VAL A 125 -6.04 6.35 1.76
C VAL A 125 -4.73 6.84 2.35
N LEU A 126 -4.53 8.15 2.40
CA LEU A 126 -3.29 8.76 2.88
C LEU A 126 -3.06 8.53 4.37
N ASN A 127 -4.12 8.61 5.18
CA ASN A 127 -4.03 8.29 6.60
C ASN A 127 -3.61 6.82 6.81
N GLN A 128 -4.18 5.88 6.04
CA GLN A 128 -3.77 4.48 6.10
C GLN A 128 -2.33 4.28 5.62
N MET A 129 -1.92 4.97 4.57
CA MET A 129 -0.53 4.95 4.07
C MET A 129 0.48 5.37 5.14
N LEU A 130 0.23 6.44 5.87
CA LEU A 130 1.12 6.90 6.95
C LEU A 130 1.24 5.87 8.08
N GLN A 131 0.20 5.04 8.30
CA GLN A 131 0.16 4.01 9.35
C GLN A 131 0.71 2.65 8.86
N SER A 132 1.03 2.50 7.58
CA SER A 132 1.52 1.26 6.99
C SER A 132 3.04 1.26 6.81
N ASP A 133 3.63 0.07 6.75
CA ASP A 133 5.06 -0.10 6.50
C ASP A 133 5.39 0.01 5.02
N ALA A 134 4.45 -0.41 4.14
CA ALA A 134 4.57 -0.32 2.69
C ALA A 134 3.19 -0.34 2.03
N ALA A 135 3.15 -0.16 0.71
CA ALA A 135 1.93 -0.25 -0.08
C ALA A 135 2.06 -1.18 -1.29
N LEU A 136 0.96 -1.86 -1.61
CA LEU A 136 0.75 -2.53 -2.89
C LEU A 136 -0.07 -1.58 -3.77
N TYR A 137 0.54 -1.03 -4.82
CA TYR A 137 -0.16 -0.16 -5.77
C TYR A 137 -0.69 -0.98 -6.93
N VAL A 138 -2.00 -1.25 -6.90
CA VAL A 138 -2.67 -2.12 -7.86
C VAL A 138 -3.03 -1.35 -9.11
N ILE A 139 -2.64 -1.88 -10.26
CA ILE A 139 -2.83 -1.29 -11.58
C ILE A 139 -3.61 -2.26 -12.45
N ASP A 140 -4.61 -1.78 -13.17
CA ASP A 140 -5.24 -2.54 -14.24
C ASP A 140 -4.33 -2.53 -15.48
N ALA A 141 -3.69 -3.66 -15.76
CA ALA A 141 -2.75 -3.79 -16.88
C ALA A 141 -3.41 -3.64 -18.26
N ARG A 142 -4.74 -3.64 -18.36
CA ARG A 142 -5.51 -3.41 -19.62
C ARG A 142 -5.61 -1.93 -19.96
N GLU A 143 -5.56 -1.07 -18.94
CA GLU A 143 -5.66 0.37 -19.11
C GLU A 143 -4.37 0.97 -19.69
N PRO A 144 -4.47 2.02 -20.52
CA PRO A 144 -3.29 2.76 -20.95
C PRO A 144 -2.66 3.52 -19.78
N VAL A 145 -1.37 3.81 -19.89
CA VAL A 145 -0.67 4.66 -18.93
C VAL A 145 -1.15 6.11 -19.09
N LEU A 146 -1.99 6.57 -18.19
CA LEU A 146 -2.57 7.91 -18.19
C LEU A 146 -1.93 8.80 -17.11
N GLY A 147 -2.05 10.12 -17.27
CA GLY A 147 -1.52 11.11 -16.32
C GLY A 147 -2.03 10.90 -14.90
N LYS A 148 -3.31 10.54 -14.73
CA LYS A 148 -3.90 10.27 -13.40
C LYS A 148 -3.09 9.29 -12.55
N TYR A 149 -2.49 8.27 -13.16
CA TYR A 149 -1.67 7.28 -12.43
C TYR A 149 -0.32 7.86 -12.00
N GLN A 150 0.22 8.82 -12.77
CA GLN A 150 1.41 9.56 -12.36
C GLN A 150 1.10 10.45 -11.14
N ASP A 151 -0.06 11.10 -11.16
CA ASP A 151 -0.55 11.92 -10.05
C ASP A 151 -0.75 11.08 -8.78
N GLU A 152 -1.39 9.91 -8.89
CA GLU A 152 -1.55 8.97 -7.79
C GLU A 152 -0.19 8.56 -7.20
N LEU A 153 0.76 8.16 -8.03
CA LEU A 153 2.10 7.75 -7.58
C LEU A 153 2.89 8.91 -6.96
N ALA A 154 2.73 10.13 -7.50
CA ALA A 154 3.34 11.33 -6.91
C ALA A 154 2.81 11.60 -5.50
N ILE A 155 1.50 11.47 -5.27
CA ILE A 155 0.90 11.62 -3.95
C ILE A 155 1.38 10.52 -2.99
N LEU A 156 1.38 9.26 -3.44
CA LEU A 156 1.85 8.14 -2.61
C LEU A 156 3.33 8.29 -2.22
N ALA A 157 4.15 8.85 -3.11
CA ALA A 157 5.55 9.17 -2.82
C ALA A 157 5.71 10.18 -1.67
N LEU A 158 4.76 11.13 -1.50
CA LEU A 158 4.78 12.07 -0.38
C LEU A 158 4.61 11.37 0.97
N CYS A 159 4.00 10.19 1.02
CA CYS A 159 3.89 9.41 2.27
C CYS A 159 5.23 8.82 2.73
N ALA A 160 6.28 8.86 1.91
CA ALA A 160 7.61 8.29 2.17
C ALA A 160 7.55 6.81 2.63
N ARG A 161 6.66 6.03 2.04
CA ARG A 161 6.53 4.59 2.25
C ARG A 161 6.92 3.84 0.98
N PRO A 162 7.59 2.68 1.09
CA PRO A 162 7.85 1.83 -0.07
C PRO A 162 6.56 1.47 -0.80
N VAL A 163 6.58 1.56 -2.12
CA VAL A 163 5.44 1.21 -2.98
C VAL A 163 5.87 0.09 -3.92
N LEU A 164 5.15 -1.02 -3.90
CA LEU A 164 5.29 -2.14 -4.84
C LEU A 164 4.14 -2.10 -5.84
N PRO A 165 4.38 -1.76 -7.12
CA PRO A 165 3.38 -1.90 -8.17
C PRO A 165 2.98 -3.36 -8.39
N VAL A 166 1.67 -3.60 -8.52
CA VAL A 166 1.07 -4.90 -8.84
C VAL A 166 0.23 -4.75 -10.09
N LEU A 167 0.68 -5.31 -11.19
CA LEU A 167 -0.08 -5.36 -12.45
C LEU A 167 -1.13 -6.47 -12.36
N ASN A 168 -2.38 -6.08 -12.34
CA ASN A 168 -3.53 -6.98 -12.31
C ASN A 168 -4.06 -7.21 -13.73
N PHE A 169 -4.79 -8.34 -13.95
CA PHE A 169 -5.36 -8.76 -15.24
C PHE A 169 -4.32 -9.05 -16.31
N VAL A 170 -3.15 -9.54 -15.94
CA VAL A 170 -2.03 -9.81 -16.86
C VAL A 170 -2.32 -10.91 -17.88
N SER A 171 -3.22 -11.84 -17.57
CA SER A 171 -3.64 -12.91 -18.48
C SER A 171 -4.51 -12.41 -19.65
N ASN A 172 -4.93 -11.16 -19.65
CA ASN A 172 -5.73 -10.57 -20.71
C ASN A 172 -4.87 -10.37 -21.99
N ARG A 173 -5.40 -10.75 -23.16
CA ARG A 173 -4.69 -10.60 -24.44
C ARG A 173 -4.40 -9.15 -24.84
N HIS A 174 -5.13 -8.20 -24.29
CA HIS A 174 -5.00 -6.76 -24.55
C HIS A 174 -4.28 -6.03 -23.43
N ASN A 175 -3.49 -6.75 -22.59
CA ASN A 175 -2.71 -6.12 -21.56
C ASN A 175 -1.61 -5.21 -22.15
N ARG A 176 -1.15 -4.27 -21.32
CA ARG A 176 -0.11 -3.27 -21.66
C ARG A 176 1.07 -3.37 -20.70
N ILE A 177 1.41 -4.59 -20.27
CA ILE A 177 2.43 -4.86 -19.25
C ILE A 177 3.73 -4.13 -19.57
N GLU A 178 4.24 -4.25 -20.81
CA GLU A 178 5.50 -3.62 -21.18
C GLU A 178 5.45 -2.09 -21.11
N GLN A 179 4.31 -1.49 -21.50
CA GLN A 179 4.13 -0.03 -21.38
C GLN A 179 4.13 0.41 -19.91
N TRP A 180 3.48 -0.37 -19.04
CA TRP A 180 3.47 -0.12 -17.62
C TRP A 180 4.85 -0.30 -16.98
N ARG A 181 5.57 -1.36 -17.32
CA ARG A 181 6.95 -1.60 -16.84
C ARG A 181 7.87 -0.44 -17.22
N GLU A 182 7.79 0.03 -18.47
CA GLU A 182 8.56 1.17 -18.94
C GLU A 182 8.21 2.46 -18.18
N ALA A 183 6.92 2.75 -18.01
CA ALA A 183 6.45 3.95 -17.31
C ALA A 183 6.88 3.94 -15.83
N LEU A 184 6.73 2.82 -15.14
CA LEU A 184 7.13 2.64 -13.75
C LEU A 184 8.66 2.75 -13.57
N SER A 185 9.42 2.19 -14.51
CA SER A 185 10.89 2.28 -14.50
C SER A 185 11.39 3.72 -14.61
N ARG A 186 10.71 4.57 -15.39
CA ARG A 186 11.07 6.00 -15.55
C ARG A 186 10.97 6.78 -14.24
N ILE A 187 10.14 6.34 -13.30
CA ILE A 187 9.98 6.96 -11.98
C ILE A 187 10.68 6.18 -10.86
N GLY A 188 11.56 5.24 -11.23
CA GLY A 188 12.39 4.49 -10.27
C GLY A 188 11.73 3.24 -9.67
N LEU A 189 10.52 2.86 -10.10
CA LEU A 189 9.82 1.65 -9.64
C LEU A 189 10.16 0.46 -10.56
N HIS A 190 11.32 -0.15 -10.32
CA HIS A 190 11.85 -1.23 -11.16
C HIS A 190 11.33 -2.63 -10.78
N VAL A 191 10.89 -2.81 -9.53
CA VAL A 191 10.31 -4.07 -9.05
C VAL A 191 8.80 -4.00 -9.22
N VAL A 192 8.25 -4.91 -10.01
CA VAL A 192 6.81 -4.96 -10.34
C VAL A 192 6.34 -6.39 -10.19
N ALA A 193 5.27 -6.60 -9.42
CA ALA A 193 4.60 -7.89 -9.31
C ALA A 193 3.51 -8.01 -10.41
N GLU A 194 3.22 -9.24 -10.82
CA GLU A 194 2.13 -9.58 -11.75
C GLU A 194 1.13 -10.51 -11.06
N PHE A 195 -0.16 -10.26 -11.29
CA PHE A 195 -1.25 -11.01 -10.66
C PHE A 195 -2.36 -11.41 -11.64
#